data_a49c5b8089b4a1cccc92bf631822f404
#
_entry.id   a49c5b8089b4a1cccc92bf631822f404
#
_cell.length_a   1.000
_cell.length_b   1.000
_cell.length_c   1.000
_cell.angle_alpha   90.00
_cell.angle_beta   90.00
_cell.angle_gamma   90.00
#
_symmetry.space_group_name_H-M   'P 1'
#
loop_
_entity.id
_entity.type
_entity.pdbx_description
1 polymer ?
#
loop_
_entity_poly.entity_id
_entity_poly.type
_entity_poly.pdbx_seq_one_letter_code
_entity_poly.pdbx_strand_id
1 'polypeptide(L)'
;MKRPAIVSALICLLLLTACSEPDKPSIALYLAVQRGDLDQLERHLHWGTDINAILPYGQYPLQTAAQNGRIIMVRNLVKHGAEIDRTTTAGDTALDLAILAGRTQVADVLLAAGATLDASALLLKAAANGVTDRDTVRFLIDHGADLEHRNDNGDTPLLVAIRQDNHRLATQLVGQGADVNVRAADGDSALGLATRLNAPELVSLLKRQGARPTSD
;
A
#
# COMPACT_ATOMS: atom_id res chain seq x y z
N MET A 1 82.78 21.87 -21.87
CA MET A 1 81.97 20.59 -21.66
C MET A 1 80.66 20.96 -20.97
N LYS A 2 79.58 21.07 -21.71
CA LYS A 2 78.25 21.41 -21.22
C LYS A 2 77.38 20.17 -21.31
N ARG A 3 76.81 19.69 -20.16
CA ARG A 3 75.89 18.63 -20.09
C ARG A 3 74.47 19.15 -20.42
N PRO A 4 73.68 18.45 -21.26
CA PRO A 4 72.28 18.85 -21.45
C PRO A 4 71.39 18.28 -20.31
N ALA A 5 70.51 19.10 -19.78
CA ALA A 5 69.52 18.81 -18.83
C ALA A 5 68.38 17.97 -19.52
N ILE A 6 68.12 16.79 -19.04
CA ILE A 6 67.01 15.97 -19.47
C ILE A 6 65.77 16.47 -18.71
N VAL A 7 64.88 17.14 -19.43
CA VAL A 7 63.56 17.53 -18.94
C VAL A 7 62.68 16.30 -18.99
N SER A 8 62.46 15.69 -17.83
CA SER A 8 61.53 14.58 -17.67
C SER A 8 60.10 15.15 -17.72
N ALA A 9 59.46 15.07 -18.86
CA ALA A 9 58.04 15.40 -19.00
C ALA A 9 57.23 14.29 -18.32
N LEU A 10 56.77 14.57 -17.08
CA LEU A 10 55.81 13.73 -16.36
C LEU A 10 54.45 13.91 -17.04
N ILE A 11 54.14 13.04 -17.98
CA ILE A 11 52.76 12.94 -18.54
C ILE A 11 51.87 12.41 -17.43
N CYS A 12 51.22 13.32 -16.73
CA CYS A 12 50.13 13.00 -15.83
C CYS A 12 48.95 12.50 -16.69
N LEU A 13 48.89 11.22 -16.91
CA LEU A 13 47.73 10.56 -17.56
C LEU A 13 46.57 10.61 -16.57
N LEU A 14 45.83 11.74 -16.57
CA LEU A 14 44.54 11.85 -15.98
C LEU A 14 43.61 10.81 -16.67
N LEU A 15 43.50 9.67 -16.05
CA LEU A 15 42.40 8.76 -16.31
C LEU A 15 41.10 9.48 -15.92
N LEU A 16 40.58 10.29 -16.83
CA LEU A 16 39.20 10.66 -16.85
C LEU A 16 38.43 9.37 -17.07
N THR A 17 38.03 8.72 -15.97
CA THR A 17 36.89 7.81 -16.04
C THR A 17 35.72 8.68 -16.49
N ALA A 18 35.54 8.76 -17.81
CA ALA A 18 34.31 9.28 -18.37
C ALA A 18 33.19 8.42 -17.78
N CYS A 19 32.49 8.91 -16.75
CA CYS A 19 31.16 8.46 -16.46
C CYS A 19 30.38 8.77 -17.73
N SER A 20 30.24 7.78 -18.61
CA SER A 20 29.35 7.91 -19.75
C SER A 20 27.96 8.19 -19.20
N GLU A 21 27.32 9.26 -19.68
CA GLU A 21 25.92 9.50 -19.36
C GLU A 21 25.14 8.23 -19.67
N PRO A 22 24.19 7.85 -18.80
CA PRO A 22 23.34 6.70 -19.08
C PRO A 22 22.56 6.93 -20.37
N ASP A 23 22.37 5.88 -21.14
CA ASP A 23 21.54 5.93 -22.35
C ASP A 23 20.15 6.48 -22.04
N LYS A 24 19.54 7.14 -23.02
CA LYS A 24 18.16 7.60 -22.88
C LYS A 24 17.22 6.41 -22.62
N PRO A 25 16.08 6.64 -21.92
CA PRO A 25 15.09 5.60 -21.75
C PRO A 25 14.64 5.03 -23.10
N SER A 26 14.60 3.70 -23.21
CA SER A 26 14.21 3.00 -24.43
C SER A 26 12.74 2.58 -24.43
N ILE A 27 12.08 2.61 -23.26
CA ILE A 27 10.66 2.34 -23.09
C ILE A 27 10.02 3.47 -22.29
N ALA A 28 8.69 3.62 -22.42
CA ALA A 28 7.95 4.62 -21.66
C ALA A 28 7.99 4.34 -20.15
N LEU A 29 7.96 5.41 -19.33
CA LEU A 29 8.01 5.31 -17.86
C LEU A 29 6.98 4.32 -17.29
N TYR A 30 5.73 4.33 -17.81
CA TYR A 30 4.70 3.41 -17.33
C TYR A 30 5.06 1.94 -17.53
N LEU A 31 5.74 1.58 -18.64
CA LEU A 31 6.20 0.22 -18.88
C LEU A 31 7.36 -0.17 -17.96
N ALA A 32 8.30 0.76 -17.73
CA ALA A 32 9.39 0.57 -16.78
C ALA A 32 8.85 0.26 -15.38
N VAL A 33 7.90 1.07 -14.90
CA VAL A 33 7.29 0.89 -13.58
C VAL A 33 6.46 -0.39 -13.51
N GLN A 34 5.64 -0.66 -14.51
CA GLN A 34 4.78 -1.84 -14.53
C GLN A 34 5.59 -3.15 -14.55
N ARG A 35 6.68 -3.19 -15.33
CA ARG A 35 7.57 -4.35 -15.43
C ARG A 35 8.52 -4.48 -14.24
N GLY A 36 8.75 -3.39 -13.49
CA GLY A 36 9.73 -3.33 -12.42
C GLY A 36 11.16 -3.20 -12.95
N ASP A 37 11.31 -2.58 -14.12
CA ASP A 37 12.60 -2.36 -14.78
C ASP A 37 13.31 -1.17 -14.14
N LEU A 38 14.22 -1.47 -13.22
CA LEU A 38 14.94 -0.45 -12.45
C LEU A 38 15.94 0.32 -13.32
N ASP A 39 16.59 -0.34 -14.28
CA ASP A 39 17.53 0.33 -15.19
C ASP A 39 16.81 1.41 -16.02
N GLN A 40 15.65 1.08 -16.57
CA GLN A 40 14.85 2.05 -17.30
C GLN A 40 14.30 3.16 -16.39
N LEU A 41 13.87 2.82 -15.15
CA LEU A 41 13.47 3.85 -14.20
C LEU A 41 14.62 4.82 -13.90
N GLU A 42 15.83 4.31 -13.64
CA GLU A 42 17.01 5.14 -13.35
C GLU A 42 17.36 6.05 -14.53
N ARG A 43 17.23 5.57 -15.77
CA ARG A 43 17.37 6.39 -16.98
C ARG A 43 16.32 7.50 -17.01
N HIS A 44 15.04 7.19 -16.75
CA HIS A 44 13.98 8.19 -16.67
C HIS A 44 14.28 9.27 -15.62
N LEU A 45 14.74 8.85 -14.43
CA LEU A 45 15.10 9.75 -13.35
C LEU A 45 16.30 10.65 -13.73
N HIS A 46 17.34 10.08 -14.36
CA HIS A 46 18.50 10.82 -14.82
C HIS A 46 18.14 11.87 -15.89
N TRP A 47 17.27 11.52 -16.82
CA TRP A 47 16.84 12.39 -17.92
C TRP A 47 15.70 13.35 -17.54
N GLY A 48 15.34 13.43 -16.26
CA GLY A 48 14.37 14.40 -15.75
C GLY A 48 12.94 14.16 -16.24
N THR A 49 12.57 12.91 -16.50
CA THR A 49 11.17 12.58 -16.83
C THR A 49 10.29 12.94 -15.64
N ASP A 50 9.13 13.55 -15.89
CA ASP A 50 8.16 13.85 -14.84
C ASP A 50 7.58 12.57 -14.24
N ILE A 51 8.05 12.25 -13.02
CA ILE A 51 7.62 11.07 -12.27
C ILE A 51 6.30 11.27 -11.52
N ASN A 52 5.77 12.49 -11.54
CA ASN A 52 4.46 12.84 -11.00
C ASN A 52 3.39 12.98 -12.09
N ALA A 53 3.74 12.65 -13.34
CA ALA A 53 2.76 12.58 -14.42
C ALA A 53 1.84 11.36 -14.25
N ILE A 54 0.56 11.56 -14.61
CA ILE A 54 -0.42 10.46 -14.58
C ILE A 54 -0.10 9.45 -15.68
N LEU A 55 -0.11 8.18 -15.33
CA LEU A 55 0.09 7.08 -16.28
C LEU A 55 -1.20 6.74 -17.04
N PRO A 56 -1.13 5.99 -18.16
CA PRO A 56 -2.31 5.70 -18.99
C PRO A 56 -3.51 5.07 -18.28
N TYR A 57 -3.28 4.42 -17.14
CA TYR A 57 -4.35 3.76 -16.37
C TYR A 57 -4.85 4.59 -15.18
N GLY A 58 -4.57 5.90 -15.16
CA GLY A 58 -5.06 6.81 -14.10
C GLY A 58 -4.33 6.71 -12.76
N GLN A 59 -3.21 6.00 -12.71
CA GLN A 59 -2.33 5.92 -11.54
C GLN A 59 -1.04 6.71 -11.79
N TYR A 60 -0.34 7.03 -10.71
CA TYR A 60 0.99 7.63 -10.75
C TYR A 60 2.08 6.56 -10.60
N PRO A 61 3.33 6.81 -11.06
CA PRO A 61 4.43 5.87 -10.94
C PRO A 61 4.61 5.28 -9.54
N LEU A 62 4.54 6.12 -8.50
CA LEU A 62 4.67 5.68 -7.10
C LEU A 62 3.55 4.71 -6.70
N GLN A 63 2.32 5.00 -7.10
CA GLN A 63 1.15 4.17 -6.80
C GLN A 63 1.26 2.80 -7.47
N THR A 64 1.61 2.77 -8.75
CA THR A 64 1.81 1.52 -9.49
C THR A 64 2.95 0.69 -8.89
N ALA A 65 4.08 1.31 -8.54
CA ALA A 65 5.19 0.63 -7.90
C ALA A 65 4.81 0.06 -6.52
N ALA A 66 4.05 0.84 -5.74
CA ALA A 66 3.58 0.46 -4.40
C ALA A 66 2.61 -0.73 -4.46
N GLN A 67 1.60 -0.67 -5.29
CA GLN A 67 0.62 -1.75 -5.49
C GLN A 67 1.28 -3.06 -5.93
N ASN A 68 2.31 -2.97 -6.78
CA ASN A 68 3.06 -4.13 -7.27
C ASN A 68 4.15 -4.62 -6.30
N GLY A 69 4.32 -4.00 -5.13
CA GLY A 69 5.28 -4.42 -4.13
C GLY A 69 6.75 -4.14 -4.50
N ARG A 70 7.02 -3.15 -5.35
CA ARG A 70 8.34 -2.83 -5.90
C ARG A 70 9.14 -1.93 -4.95
N ILE A 71 9.60 -2.46 -3.81
CA ILE A 71 10.25 -1.71 -2.72
C ILE A 71 11.38 -0.79 -3.22
N ILE A 72 12.31 -1.31 -4.04
CA ILE A 72 13.46 -0.54 -4.52
C ILE A 72 12.99 0.62 -5.43
N MET A 73 12.00 0.34 -6.28
CA MET A 73 11.41 1.36 -7.17
C MET A 73 10.70 2.46 -6.38
N VAL A 74 9.92 2.07 -5.34
CA VAL A 74 9.28 3.02 -4.41
C VAL A 74 10.31 3.92 -3.76
N ARG A 75 11.41 3.35 -3.23
CA ARG A 75 12.50 4.13 -2.62
C ARG A 75 13.13 5.12 -3.60
N ASN A 76 13.39 4.69 -4.83
CA ASN A 76 13.96 5.55 -5.87
C ASN A 76 13.01 6.68 -6.25
N LEU A 77 11.73 6.39 -6.45
CA LEU A 77 10.72 7.40 -6.76
C LEU A 77 10.58 8.43 -5.64
N VAL A 78 10.47 7.99 -4.39
CA VAL A 78 10.39 8.89 -3.22
C VAL A 78 11.65 9.76 -3.10
N LYS A 79 12.83 9.16 -3.24
CA LYS A 79 14.11 9.88 -3.20
C LYS A 79 14.19 10.98 -4.26
N HIS A 80 13.55 10.82 -5.41
CA HIS A 80 13.55 11.77 -6.50
C HIS A 80 12.32 12.69 -6.54
N GLY A 81 11.57 12.77 -5.44
CA GLY A 81 10.50 13.75 -5.27
C GLY A 81 9.13 13.30 -5.79
N ALA A 82 8.85 11.98 -5.79
CA ALA A 82 7.49 11.53 -6.00
C ALA A 82 6.57 12.04 -4.88
N GLU A 83 5.39 12.57 -5.26
CA GLU A 83 4.38 13.04 -4.34
C GLU A 83 3.75 11.86 -3.59
N ILE A 84 4.08 11.74 -2.29
CA ILE A 84 3.78 10.53 -1.49
C ILE A 84 2.28 10.34 -1.29
N ASP A 85 1.56 11.42 -0.92
CA ASP A 85 0.13 11.38 -0.58
C ASP A 85 -0.79 11.76 -1.75
N ARG A 86 -0.25 11.76 -2.98
CA ARG A 86 -1.09 12.00 -4.16
C ARG A 86 -2.09 10.88 -4.34
N THR A 87 -3.35 11.24 -4.60
CA THR A 87 -4.45 10.27 -4.74
C THR A 87 -4.76 9.94 -6.19
N THR A 88 -5.21 8.72 -6.44
CA THR A 88 -5.85 8.32 -7.71
C THR A 88 -7.22 9.01 -7.87
N THR A 89 -7.86 8.82 -9.01
CA THR A 89 -9.25 9.24 -9.23
C THR A 89 -10.25 8.55 -8.27
N ALA A 90 -9.89 7.41 -7.69
CA ALA A 90 -10.67 6.70 -6.67
C ALA A 90 -10.37 7.18 -5.25
N GLY A 91 -9.45 8.15 -5.07
CA GLY A 91 -9.05 8.67 -3.76
C GLY A 91 -8.00 7.84 -3.03
N ASP A 92 -7.38 6.84 -3.68
CA ASP A 92 -6.35 6.01 -3.06
C ASP A 92 -4.97 6.64 -3.14
N THR A 93 -4.22 6.63 -2.06
CA THR A 93 -2.79 6.95 -2.02
C THR A 93 -1.94 5.73 -2.42
N ALA A 94 -0.63 5.95 -2.61
CA ALA A 94 0.32 4.85 -2.80
C ALA A 94 0.35 3.90 -1.59
N LEU A 95 0.19 4.44 -0.38
CA LEU A 95 0.12 3.68 0.86
C LEU A 95 -1.14 2.80 0.92
N ASP A 96 -2.30 3.36 0.59
CA ASP A 96 -3.57 2.61 0.55
C ASP A 96 -3.47 1.43 -0.41
N LEU A 97 -2.99 1.68 -1.64
CA LEU A 97 -2.84 0.65 -2.65
C LEU A 97 -1.85 -0.44 -2.24
N ALA A 98 -0.75 -0.08 -1.56
CA ALA A 98 0.19 -1.06 -1.03
C ALA A 98 -0.47 -1.96 0.02
N ILE A 99 -1.16 -1.37 0.99
CA ILE A 99 -1.82 -2.09 2.08
C ILE A 99 -2.94 -2.99 1.54
N LEU A 100 -3.83 -2.47 0.68
CA LEU A 100 -4.91 -3.24 0.08
C LEU A 100 -4.40 -4.40 -0.80
N ALA A 101 -3.20 -4.28 -1.36
CA ALA A 101 -2.53 -5.34 -2.12
C ALA A 101 -1.69 -6.29 -1.25
N GLY A 102 -1.71 -6.15 0.09
CA GLY A 102 -0.92 -6.98 1.01
C GLY A 102 0.60 -6.70 0.98
N ARG A 103 0.99 -5.48 0.57
CA ARG A 103 2.40 -5.10 0.44
C ARG A 103 2.89 -4.34 1.69
N THR A 104 2.76 -4.94 2.86
CA THR A 104 3.07 -4.29 4.15
C THR A 104 4.50 -3.76 4.23
N GLN A 105 5.48 -4.44 3.64
CA GLN A 105 6.87 -3.94 3.59
C GLN A 105 7.02 -2.65 2.77
N VAL A 106 6.20 -2.48 1.72
CA VAL A 106 6.15 -1.22 0.96
C VAL A 106 5.45 -0.15 1.79
N ALA A 107 4.40 -0.52 2.50
CA ALA A 107 3.70 0.39 3.42
C ALA A 107 4.66 0.94 4.48
N ASP A 108 5.50 0.10 5.09
CA ASP A 108 6.53 0.54 6.03
C ASP A 108 7.49 1.57 5.42
N VAL A 109 7.92 1.34 4.17
CA VAL A 109 8.79 2.29 3.44
C VAL A 109 8.10 3.62 3.20
N LEU A 110 6.83 3.61 2.81
CA LEU A 110 6.04 4.83 2.57
C LEU A 110 5.77 5.59 3.86
N LEU A 111 5.43 4.91 4.97
CA LEU A 111 5.28 5.51 6.29
C LEU A 111 6.58 6.15 6.78
N ALA A 112 7.71 5.45 6.63
CA ALA A 112 9.02 5.99 6.96
C ALA A 112 9.40 7.21 6.11
N ALA A 113 8.82 7.35 4.92
CA ALA A 113 8.98 8.49 4.03
C ALA A 113 7.98 9.63 4.30
N GLY A 114 7.08 9.48 5.29
CA GLY A 114 6.15 10.50 5.72
C GLY A 114 4.74 10.39 5.11
N ALA A 115 4.37 9.23 4.55
CA ALA A 115 3.01 9.00 4.08
C ALA A 115 1.99 9.08 5.23
N THR A 116 0.84 9.68 4.96
CA THR A 116 -0.27 9.79 5.91
C THR A 116 -1.12 8.51 5.88
N LEU A 117 -1.45 7.95 7.06
CA LEU A 117 -2.29 6.77 7.21
C LEU A 117 -3.53 7.09 8.05
N ASP A 118 -4.70 6.88 7.48
CA ASP A 118 -5.93 6.66 8.24
C ASP A 118 -6.23 5.16 8.32
N ALA A 119 -5.68 4.53 9.37
CA ALA A 119 -5.77 3.08 9.53
C ALA A 119 -7.21 2.60 9.69
N SER A 120 -8.08 3.40 10.34
CA SER A 120 -9.48 3.04 10.59
C SER A 120 -10.32 3.09 9.32
N ALA A 121 -10.21 4.16 8.55
CA ALA A 121 -10.88 4.26 7.25
C ALA A 121 -10.38 3.19 6.28
N LEU A 122 -9.07 2.90 6.30
CA LEU A 122 -8.49 1.88 5.43
C LEU A 122 -8.89 0.45 5.83
N LEU A 123 -9.10 0.17 7.13
CA LEU A 123 -9.64 -1.11 7.58
C LEU A 123 -11.08 -1.34 7.08
N LEU A 124 -11.93 -0.32 7.12
CA LEU A 124 -13.27 -0.36 6.52
C LEU A 124 -13.21 -0.61 5.01
N LYS A 125 -12.31 0.09 4.33
CA LYS A 125 -12.10 -0.09 2.88
C LYS A 125 -11.59 -1.49 2.56
N ALA A 126 -10.66 -2.02 3.35
CA ALA A 126 -10.17 -3.40 3.23
C ALA A 126 -11.30 -4.41 3.40
N ALA A 127 -12.19 -4.19 4.39
CA ALA A 127 -13.37 -5.03 4.62
C ALA A 127 -14.33 -4.98 3.41
N ALA A 128 -14.60 -3.80 2.88
CA ALA A 128 -15.47 -3.62 1.71
C ALA A 128 -14.89 -4.24 0.43
N ASN A 129 -13.58 -4.23 0.27
CA ASN A 129 -12.88 -4.82 -0.87
C ASN A 129 -12.60 -6.34 -0.71
N GLY A 130 -13.10 -6.96 0.36
CA GLY A 130 -12.94 -8.39 0.58
C GLY A 130 -11.51 -8.83 0.89
N VAL A 131 -10.67 -7.94 1.42
CA VAL A 131 -9.31 -8.28 1.85
C VAL A 131 -9.36 -9.31 2.96
N THR A 132 -8.66 -10.43 2.78
CA THR A 132 -8.62 -11.55 3.74
C THR A 132 -7.22 -11.83 4.27
N ASP A 133 -6.24 -11.07 3.79
CA ASP A 133 -4.85 -11.23 4.21
C ASP A 133 -4.68 -10.85 5.68
N ARG A 134 -4.13 -11.80 6.44
CA ARG A 134 -3.98 -11.65 7.88
C ARG A 134 -2.97 -10.58 8.26
N ASP A 135 -1.90 -10.48 7.48
CA ASP A 135 -0.82 -9.54 7.76
C ASP A 135 -1.28 -8.11 7.50
N THR A 136 -2.12 -7.89 6.47
CA THR A 136 -2.75 -6.60 6.19
C THR A 136 -3.67 -6.16 7.35
N VAL A 137 -4.56 -7.04 7.81
CA VAL A 137 -5.47 -6.72 8.93
C VAL A 137 -4.68 -6.41 10.20
N ARG A 138 -3.69 -7.24 10.51
CA ARG A 138 -2.83 -7.03 11.66
C ARG A 138 -2.04 -5.73 11.55
N PHE A 139 -1.46 -5.46 10.38
CA PHE A 139 -0.74 -4.22 10.13
C PHE A 139 -1.59 -2.98 10.44
N LEU A 140 -2.83 -2.95 9.97
CA LEU A 140 -3.74 -1.83 10.24
C LEU A 140 -4.07 -1.69 11.73
N ILE A 141 -4.29 -2.80 12.43
CA ILE A 141 -4.55 -2.81 13.88
C ILE A 141 -3.32 -2.35 14.66
N ASP A 142 -2.13 -2.84 14.31
CA ASP A 142 -0.86 -2.45 14.95
C ASP A 142 -0.56 -0.94 14.72
N HIS A 143 -1.13 -0.34 13.67
CA HIS A 143 -1.06 1.10 13.37
C HIS A 143 -2.28 1.89 13.88
N GLY A 144 -3.05 1.33 14.81
CA GLY A 144 -4.09 2.04 15.55
C GLY A 144 -5.46 2.09 14.87
N ALA A 145 -5.75 1.15 13.94
CA ALA A 145 -7.10 1.05 13.38
C ALA A 145 -8.11 0.77 14.50
N ASP A 146 -9.15 1.60 14.58
CA ASP A 146 -10.30 1.39 15.46
C ASP A 146 -11.23 0.34 14.84
N LEU A 147 -11.39 -0.79 15.53
CA LEU A 147 -12.26 -1.89 15.10
C LEU A 147 -13.75 -1.51 15.12
N GLU A 148 -14.10 -0.45 15.85
CA GLU A 148 -15.47 0.06 15.97
C GLU A 148 -15.73 1.32 15.13
N HIS A 149 -14.74 1.71 14.31
CA HIS A 149 -14.91 2.80 13.35
C HIS A 149 -16.06 2.48 12.39
N ARG A 150 -16.91 3.48 12.08
CA ARG A 150 -18.14 3.27 11.31
C ARG A 150 -18.08 3.96 9.97
N ASN A 151 -18.59 3.28 8.94
CA ASN A 151 -18.84 3.91 7.66
C ASN A 151 -20.14 4.74 7.67
N ASP A 152 -20.49 5.36 6.53
CA ASP A 152 -21.69 6.18 6.37
C ASP A 152 -23.00 5.40 6.63
N ASN A 153 -23.00 4.08 6.50
CA ASN A 153 -24.12 3.20 6.79
C ASN A 153 -24.19 2.80 8.29
N GLY A 154 -23.25 3.28 9.11
CA GLY A 154 -23.13 2.91 10.52
C GLY A 154 -22.54 1.50 10.73
N ASP A 155 -22.00 0.87 9.71
CA ASP A 155 -21.39 -0.46 9.81
C ASP A 155 -19.93 -0.35 10.28
N THR A 156 -19.55 -1.19 11.25
CA THR A 156 -18.16 -1.42 11.63
C THR A 156 -17.47 -2.39 10.64
N PRO A 157 -16.11 -2.49 10.66
CA PRO A 157 -15.41 -3.48 9.83
C PRO A 157 -15.97 -4.91 9.96
N LEU A 158 -16.37 -5.31 11.16
CA LEU A 158 -17.01 -6.62 11.39
C LEU A 158 -18.35 -6.75 10.66
N LEU A 159 -19.22 -5.76 10.74
CA LEU A 159 -20.51 -5.77 10.03
C LEU A 159 -20.34 -5.77 8.52
N VAL A 160 -19.39 -4.95 8.01
CA VAL A 160 -19.04 -4.95 6.58
C VAL A 160 -18.55 -6.31 6.14
N ALA A 161 -17.63 -6.94 6.88
CA ALA A 161 -17.11 -8.27 6.55
C ALA A 161 -18.24 -9.32 6.50
N ILE A 162 -19.18 -9.29 7.45
CA ILE A 162 -20.34 -10.21 7.47
C ILE A 162 -21.25 -9.95 6.27
N ARG A 163 -21.59 -8.68 5.97
CA ARG A 163 -22.45 -8.32 4.81
C ARG A 163 -21.84 -8.77 3.47
N GLN A 164 -20.51 -8.77 3.38
CA GLN A 164 -19.77 -9.24 2.20
C GLN A 164 -19.53 -10.76 2.18
N ASP A 165 -20.14 -11.50 3.11
CA ASP A 165 -19.94 -12.96 3.28
C ASP A 165 -18.46 -13.35 3.47
N ASN A 166 -17.64 -12.39 3.96
CA ASN A 166 -16.22 -12.60 4.21
C ASN A 166 -15.97 -13.19 5.60
N HIS A 167 -16.30 -14.48 5.75
CA HIS A 167 -16.17 -15.19 7.03
C HIS A 167 -14.75 -15.20 7.58
N ARG A 168 -13.75 -15.22 6.70
CA ARG A 168 -12.34 -15.21 7.11
C ARG A 168 -11.97 -13.90 7.79
N LEU A 169 -12.33 -12.78 7.19
CA LEU A 169 -12.09 -11.47 7.79
C LEU A 169 -12.90 -11.28 9.07
N ALA A 170 -14.20 -11.66 9.06
CA ALA A 170 -15.03 -11.58 10.25
C ALA A 170 -14.41 -12.37 11.42
N THR A 171 -13.90 -13.58 11.16
CA THR A 171 -13.21 -14.40 12.17
C THR A 171 -11.93 -13.71 12.68
N GLN A 172 -11.17 -13.08 11.80
CA GLN A 172 -9.96 -12.34 12.19
C GLN A 172 -10.30 -11.14 13.08
N LEU A 173 -11.29 -10.33 12.69
CA LEU A 173 -11.71 -9.15 13.44
C LEU A 173 -12.23 -9.53 14.83
N VAL A 174 -13.07 -10.56 14.93
CA VAL A 174 -13.51 -11.10 16.22
C VAL A 174 -12.34 -11.60 17.06
N GLY A 175 -11.36 -12.27 16.46
CA GLY A 175 -10.14 -12.73 17.13
C GLY A 175 -9.24 -11.58 17.61
N GLN A 176 -9.36 -10.39 17.01
CA GLN A 176 -8.64 -9.18 17.41
C GLN A 176 -9.43 -8.31 18.40
N GLY A 177 -10.61 -8.76 18.82
CA GLY A 177 -11.39 -8.09 19.85
C GLY A 177 -12.47 -7.15 19.37
N ALA A 178 -12.88 -7.24 18.09
CA ALA A 178 -14.05 -6.48 17.62
C ALA A 178 -15.29 -6.83 18.44
N ASP A 179 -16.11 -5.81 18.78
CA ASP A 179 -17.34 -6.01 19.54
C ASP A 179 -18.36 -6.78 18.71
N VAL A 180 -18.69 -7.98 19.17
CA VAL A 180 -19.67 -8.86 18.52
C VAL A 180 -21.12 -8.44 18.74
N ASN A 181 -21.36 -7.46 19.64
CA ASN A 181 -22.72 -6.94 19.96
C ASN A 181 -23.04 -5.64 19.22
N VAL A 182 -22.17 -5.22 18.29
CA VAL A 182 -22.44 -4.04 17.47
C VAL A 182 -23.72 -4.16 16.66
N ARG A 183 -24.37 -3.03 16.44
CA ARG A 183 -25.52 -2.87 15.55
C ARG A 183 -25.23 -1.83 14.49
N ALA A 184 -25.68 -2.10 13.29
CA ALA A 184 -25.71 -1.14 12.19
C ALA A 184 -26.84 -0.11 12.39
N ALA A 185 -26.86 0.95 11.59
CA ALA A 185 -27.91 1.98 11.66
C ALA A 185 -29.30 1.44 11.31
N ASP A 186 -29.40 0.38 10.50
CA ASP A 186 -30.64 -0.32 10.15
C ASP A 186 -31.13 -1.27 11.26
N GLY A 187 -30.41 -1.35 12.39
CA GLY A 187 -30.73 -2.22 13.53
C GLY A 187 -30.19 -3.63 13.44
N ASP A 188 -29.59 -4.03 12.31
CA ASP A 188 -28.98 -5.34 12.13
C ASP A 188 -27.84 -5.54 13.13
N SER A 189 -27.82 -6.69 13.80
CA SER A 189 -26.70 -7.13 14.63
C SER A 189 -25.81 -8.09 13.87
N ALA A 190 -24.52 -8.20 14.29
CA ALA A 190 -23.59 -9.16 13.72
C ALA A 190 -24.18 -10.60 13.71
N LEU A 191 -24.80 -11.01 14.83
CA LEU A 191 -25.43 -12.32 14.95
C LEU A 191 -26.67 -12.46 14.04
N GLY A 192 -27.49 -11.41 13.92
CA GLY A 192 -28.67 -11.39 13.03
C GLY A 192 -28.25 -11.52 11.56
N LEU A 193 -27.24 -10.75 11.14
CA LEU A 193 -26.67 -10.83 9.79
C LEU A 193 -26.13 -12.23 9.48
N ALA A 194 -25.30 -12.80 10.35
CA ALA A 194 -24.72 -14.12 10.17
C ALA A 194 -25.79 -15.21 10.10
N THR A 195 -26.89 -15.07 10.88
CA THR A 195 -28.02 -16.00 10.84
C THR A 195 -28.79 -15.91 9.52
N ARG A 196 -29.04 -14.68 9.03
CA ARG A 196 -29.75 -14.43 7.77
C ARG A 196 -28.96 -14.92 6.57
N LEU A 197 -27.64 -14.83 6.60
CA LEU A 197 -26.73 -15.33 5.57
C LEU A 197 -26.51 -16.85 5.64
N ASN A 198 -27.16 -17.53 6.61
CA ASN A 198 -27.03 -18.98 6.81
C ASN A 198 -25.55 -19.42 7.01
N ALA A 199 -24.80 -18.67 7.83
CA ALA A 199 -23.39 -18.86 8.13
C ALA A 199 -23.18 -19.54 9.51
N PRO A 200 -23.42 -20.87 9.67
CA PRO A 200 -23.49 -21.54 10.96
C PRO A 200 -22.18 -21.47 11.76
N GLU A 201 -21.05 -21.49 11.07
CA GLU A 201 -19.70 -21.40 11.71
C GLU A 201 -19.50 -20.04 12.35
N LEU A 202 -19.86 -18.97 11.61
CA LEU A 202 -19.77 -17.59 12.11
C LEU A 202 -20.77 -17.35 13.24
N VAL A 203 -22.00 -17.85 13.12
CA VAL A 203 -23.00 -17.81 14.21
C VAL A 203 -22.46 -18.48 15.47
N SER A 204 -21.83 -19.66 15.34
CA SER A 204 -21.23 -20.37 16.46
C SER A 204 -20.05 -19.59 17.06
N LEU A 205 -19.22 -18.95 16.24
CA LEU A 205 -18.12 -18.10 16.70
C LEU A 205 -18.66 -16.91 17.48
N LEU A 206 -19.58 -16.14 16.90
CA LEU A 206 -20.16 -14.96 17.52
C LEU A 206 -20.81 -15.29 18.87
N LYS A 207 -21.57 -16.39 18.96
CA LYS A 207 -22.17 -16.86 20.22
C LYS A 207 -21.10 -17.20 21.27
N ARG A 208 -20.04 -17.91 20.90
CA ARG A 208 -18.93 -18.21 21.82
C ARG A 208 -18.24 -16.95 22.34
N GLN A 209 -18.22 -15.89 21.56
CA GLN A 209 -17.65 -14.59 21.93
C GLN A 209 -18.65 -13.66 22.64
N GLY A 210 -19.85 -14.18 22.99
CA GLY A 210 -20.82 -13.46 23.79
C GLY A 210 -21.82 -12.61 22.99
N ALA A 211 -21.98 -12.87 21.70
CA ALA A 211 -23.02 -12.22 20.92
C ALA A 211 -24.40 -12.60 21.44
N ARG A 212 -25.24 -11.60 21.70
CA ARG A 212 -26.59 -11.76 22.23
C ARG A 212 -27.60 -11.77 21.09
N PRO A 213 -28.64 -12.61 21.17
CA PRO A 213 -29.78 -12.53 20.25
C PRO A 213 -30.39 -11.12 20.31
N THR A 214 -30.91 -10.64 19.20
CA THR A 214 -31.79 -9.47 19.22
C THR A 214 -33.02 -9.84 20.00
N SER A 215 -33.20 -9.28 21.20
CA SER A 215 -34.56 -9.27 21.80
C SER A 215 -35.40 -8.33 20.94
N ASP A 216 -36.45 -8.90 20.34
CA ASP A 216 -37.53 -8.18 19.66
C ASP A 216 -38.16 -7.12 20.56
#